data_ffb5fe067315d4bdfd1297562712e0ee
#
_entry.id   ffb5fe067315d4bdfd1297562712e0ee
#
_cell.length_a   1.000
_cell.length_b   1.000
_cell.length_c   1.000
_cell.angle_alpha   90.00
_cell.angle_beta   90.00
_cell.angle_gamma   90.00
#
_symmetry.space_group_name_H-M   'P 1'
#
loop_
_entity.id
_entity.type
_entity.pdbx_description
1 polymer ?
#
loop_
_entity_poly.entity_id
_entity_poly.type
_entity_poly.pdbx_seq_one_letter_code
_entity_poly.pdbx_strand_id
1 'polypeptide(L)'
;MPSTQHDALVWLSGSAYDVVFDMARSIIRDIAGEASLGEETSSWSYRHDRDLTGFIDGSENPALLDAPAAALFPEGVAGAAGSVLLLQKWQHKAAEWEALPIDRQERIMGRTKIDSIELENKPVNSHVARTDQDEFGKIFRRNMPYGTVHDHGTMFVGFSADQKRLSRMLESMAGLVTGTRDALTHFTQPLTGSYYFVPSVESLRRLR
;
A
#
# COMPACT_ATOMS: atom_id res chain seq x y z
N MET A 1 -3.10 13.60 -5.55
CA MET A 1 -3.55 12.23 -5.26
C MET A 1 -5.07 12.25 -5.33
N PRO A 2 -5.75 11.30 -6.02
CA PRO A 2 -7.21 11.25 -6.07
C PRO A 2 -7.78 10.88 -4.70
N SER A 3 -9.06 11.22 -4.50
CA SER A 3 -9.88 10.79 -3.37
C SER A 3 -11.08 10.06 -3.94
N THR A 4 -11.17 8.76 -3.72
CA THR A 4 -12.17 7.85 -4.30
C THR A 4 -12.77 6.97 -3.21
N GLN A 5 -13.27 7.61 -2.15
CA GLN A 5 -13.77 6.94 -0.97
C GLN A 5 -15.05 6.16 -1.27
N HIS A 6 -15.06 4.86 -0.93
CA HIS A 6 -16.25 4.02 -0.79
C HIS A 6 -16.62 3.87 0.69
N ASP A 7 -17.85 3.44 0.97
CA ASP A 7 -18.34 3.31 2.36
C ASP A 7 -17.66 2.17 3.12
N ALA A 8 -17.35 1.07 2.43
CA ALA A 8 -16.73 -0.11 3.02
C ALA A 8 -15.72 -0.75 2.08
N LEU A 9 -14.74 -1.43 2.68
CA LEU A 9 -13.76 -2.27 2.00
C LEU A 9 -13.79 -3.67 2.60
N VAL A 10 -13.82 -4.67 1.75
CA VAL A 10 -13.58 -6.07 2.13
C VAL A 10 -12.29 -6.54 1.44
N TRP A 11 -11.30 -6.93 2.23
CA TRP A 11 -10.07 -7.52 1.72
C TRP A 11 -10.03 -9.00 2.04
N LEU A 12 -9.99 -9.82 0.99
CA LEU A 12 -9.90 -11.26 1.08
C LEU A 12 -8.53 -11.72 0.63
N SER A 13 -7.93 -12.64 1.36
CA SER A 13 -6.67 -13.27 0.96
C SER A 13 -6.69 -14.76 1.22
N GLY A 14 -6.00 -15.51 0.36
CA GLY A 14 -5.88 -16.96 0.45
C GLY A 14 -4.87 -17.47 -0.56
N SER A 15 -4.45 -18.72 -0.40
CA SER A 15 -3.49 -19.39 -1.30
C SER A 15 -4.12 -19.92 -2.59
N ALA A 16 -5.45 -20.08 -2.62
CA ALA A 16 -6.21 -20.62 -3.74
C ALA A 16 -7.22 -19.56 -4.24
N TYR A 17 -7.11 -19.20 -5.51
CA TYR A 17 -7.93 -18.15 -6.10
C TYR A 17 -9.42 -18.49 -6.15
N ASP A 18 -9.76 -19.73 -6.45
CA ASP A 18 -11.13 -20.25 -6.49
C ASP A 18 -11.82 -20.12 -5.12
N VAL A 19 -11.11 -20.43 -4.03
CA VAL A 19 -11.63 -20.27 -2.67
C VAL A 19 -11.90 -18.78 -2.35
N VAL A 20 -10.96 -17.89 -2.69
CA VAL A 20 -11.13 -16.44 -2.50
C VAL A 20 -12.29 -15.91 -3.34
N PHE A 21 -12.41 -16.38 -4.58
CA PHE A 21 -13.51 -16.04 -5.49
C PHE A 21 -14.88 -16.46 -4.92
N ASP A 22 -15.01 -17.69 -4.44
CA ASP A 22 -16.25 -18.17 -3.87
C ASP A 22 -16.63 -17.43 -2.57
N MET A 23 -15.64 -17.09 -1.74
CA MET A 23 -15.83 -16.25 -0.56
C MET A 23 -16.34 -14.86 -0.94
N ALA A 24 -15.73 -14.21 -1.94
CA ALA A 24 -16.14 -12.89 -2.42
C ALA A 24 -17.59 -12.93 -2.92
N ARG A 25 -17.94 -13.92 -3.73
CA ARG A 25 -19.33 -14.12 -4.21
C ARG A 25 -20.33 -14.34 -3.08
N SER A 26 -19.95 -15.10 -2.06
CA SER A 26 -20.83 -15.31 -0.88
C SER A 26 -21.08 -13.98 -0.17
N ILE A 27 -20.03 -13.24 0.14
CA ILE A 27 -20.15 -11.93 0.82
C ILE A 27 -21.05 -10.98 0.03
N ILE A 28 -20.83 -10.84 -1.29
CA ILE A 28 -21.64 -9.95 -2.15
C ILE A 28 -23.11 -10.35 -2.09
N ARG A 29 -23.41 -11.65 -2.14
CA ARG A 29 -24.78 -12.16 -2.05
C ARG A 29 -25.40 -11.91 -0.68
N ASP A 30 -24.63 -12.11 0.39
CA ASP A 30 -25.12 -11.98 1.76
C ASP A 30 -25.43 -10.52 2.13
N ILE A 31 -24.76 -9.55 1.51
CA ILE A 31 -24.98 -8.11 1.75
C ILE A 31 -25.80 -7.41 0.65
N ALA A 32 -26.32 -8.12 -0.33
CA ALA A 32 -26.97 -7.54 -1.51
C ALA A 32 -28.18 -6.65 -1.21
N GLY A 33 -28.81 -6.79 -0.02
CA GLY A 33 -29.89 -5.91 0.43
C GLY A 33 -29.44 -4.60 1.06
N GLU A 34 -28.18 -4.52 1.48
CA GLU A 34 -27.62 -3.42 2.28
C GLU A 34 -26.53 -2.64 1.52
N ALA A 35 -25.81 -3.29 0.60
CA ALA A 35 -24.73 -2.69 -0.14
C ALA A 35 -24.64 -3.23 -1.58
N SER A 36 -24.01 -2.45 -2.45
CA SER A 36 -23.67 -2.84 -3.82
C SER A 36 -22.17 -2.78 -4.05
N LEU A 37 -21.68 -3.65 -4.94
CA LEU A 37 -20.27 -3.65 -5.33
C LEU A 37 -19.95 -2.40 -6.16
N GLY A 38 -19.08 -1.54 -5.64
CA GLY A 38 -18.61 -0.35 -6.35
C GLY A 38 -17.37 -0.62 -7.20
N GLU A 39 -16.40 -1.36 -6.66
CA GLU A 39 -15.15 -1.72 -7.34
C GLU A 39 -14.66 -3.09 -6.86
N GLU A 40 -14.06 -3.86 -7.77
CA GLU A 40 -13.35 -5.09 -7.48
C GLU A 40 -11.94 -5.03 -8.08
N THR A 41 -10.94 -5.50 -7.32
CA THR A 41 -9.59 -5.64 -7.83
C THR A 41 -8.98 -6.96 -7.36
N SER A 42 -8.66 -7.82 -8.32
CA SER A 42 -7.90 -9.05 -8.07
C SER A 42 -6.41 -8.76 -8.04
N SER A 43 -5.71 -9.37 -7.08
CA SER A 43 -4.28 -9.22 -6.88
C SER A 43 -3.63 -10.58 -6.63
N TRP A 44 -2.31 -10.65 -6.78
CA TRP A 44 -1.54 -11.90 -6.60
C TRP A 44 -0.17 -11.63 -5.99
N SER A 45 0.49 -12.68 -5.50
CA SER A 45 1.90 -12.61 -5.06
C SER A 45 2.84 -12.64 -6.26
N TYR A 46 3.89 -11.80 -6.25
CA TYR A 46 4.84 -11.71 -7.34
C TYR A 46 6.27 -11.91 -6.85
N ARG A 47 6.95 -12.90 -7.43
CA ARG A 47 8.40 -13.14 -7.31
C ARG A 47 8.96 -12.95 -5.88
N HIS A 48 8.45 -13.67 -4.89
CA HIS A 48 8.94 -13.64 -3.52
C HIS A 48 9.06 -12.20 -2.95
N ASP A 49 7.90 -11.57 -2.71
CA ASP A 49 7.79 -10.24 -2.11
C ASP A 49 8.36 -9.07 -2.95
N ARG A 50 8.41 -9.21 -4.27
CA ARG A 50 8.68 -8.06 -5.16
C ARG A 50 7.39 -7.45 -5.67
N ASP A 51 7.46 -6.16 -5.96
CA ASP A 51 6.44 -5.50 -6.76
C ASP A 51 6.79 -5.53 -8.27
N LEU A 52 5.91 -4.98 -9.12
CA LEU A 52 6.12 -4.98 -10.56
C LEU A 52 7.23 -4.02 -11.04
N THR A 53 7.80 -3.18 -10.19
CA THR A 53 9.03 -2.43 -10.50
C THR A 53 10.26 -3.32 -10.44
N GLY A 54 10.12 -4.51 -9.85
CA GLY A 54 11.17 -5.50 -9.65
C GLY A 54 11.94 -5.32 -8.33
N PHE A 55 11.60 -4.34 -7.50
CA PHE A 55 12.18 -4.14 -6.18
C PHE A 55 11.46 -4.97 -5.12
N ILE A 56 12.16 -5.28 -4.02
CA ILE A 56 11.58 -5.98 -2.87
C ILE A 56 10.61 -5.03 -2.16
N ASP A 57 9.36 -5.47 -1.96
CA ASP A 57 8.37 -4.71 -1.20
C ASP A 57 8.55 -4.91 0.30
N GLY A 58 8.16 -3.89 1.06
CA GLY A 58 8.12 -3.97 2.52
C GLY A 58 9.47 -3.97 3.22
N SER A 59 10.57 -3.63 2.54
CA SER A 59 11.92 -3.57 3.13
C SER A 59 12.05 -2.60 4.33
N GLU A 60 11.13 -1.62 4.45
CA GLU A 60 11.03 -0.69 5.57
C GLU A 60 9.95 -1.09 6.60
N ASN A 61 9.29 -2.21 6.42
CA ASN A 61 8.33 -2.67 7.42
C ASN A 61 9.03 -2.94 8.75
N PRO A 62 8.42 -2.60 9.88
CA PRO A 62 8.90 -3.04 11.18
C PRO A 62 8.93 -4.57 11.25
N ALA A 63 9.79 -5.12 12.09
CA ALA A 63 9.78 -6.54 12.38
C ALA A 63 8.38 -6.99 12.85
N LEU A 64 8.02 -8.24 12.62
CA LEU A 64 6.66 -8.74 12.94
C LEU A 64 6.26 -8.52 14.40
N LEU A 65 7.21 -8.55 15.33
CA LEU A 65 6.95 -8.28 16.75
C LEU A 65 6.67 -6.80 17.04
N ASP A 66 7.20 -5.90 16.23
CA ASP A 66 7.05 -4.45 16.36
C ASP A 66 5.90 -3.90 15.49
N ALA A 67 5.41 -4.70 14.53
CA ALA A 67 4.34 -4.32 13.62
C ALA A 67 3.06 -3.85 14.31
N PRO A 68 2.60 -4.47 15.43
CA PRO A 68 1.43 -3.98 16.16
C PRO A 68 1.59 -2.54 16.68
N ALA A 69 2.76 -2.15 17.18
CA ALA A 69 3.01 -0.80 17.66
C ALA A 69 3.00 0.26 16.52
N ALA A 70 3.34 -0.13 15.33
CA ALA A 70 3.29 0.74 14.15
C ALA A 70 1.88 0.84 13.55
N ALA A 71 1.14 -0.27 13.54
CA ALA A 71 -0.09 -0.41 12.78
C ALA A 71 -1.37 -0.26 13.61
N LEU A 72 -1.38 -0.64 14.88
CA LEU A 72 -2.60 -0.71 15.69
C LEU A 72 -2.72 0.47 16.66
N PHE A 73 -3.94 0.95 16.87
CA PHE A 73 -4.23 1.91 17.91
C PHE A 73 -3.88 1.34 19.29
N PRO A 74 -3.24 2.14 20.16
CA PRO A 74 -2.87 1.70 21.49
C PRO A 74 -4.10 1.41 22.37
N GLU A 75 -3.87 0.71 23.47
CA GLU A 75 -4.91 0.51 24.48
C GLU A 75 -5.37 1.85 25.09
N GLY A 76 -6.62 1.90 25.52
CA GLY A 76 -7.20 3.06 26.20
C GLY A 76 -7.70 4.18 25.28
N VAL A 77 -7.55 4.06 23.97
CA VAL A 77 -8.13 5.01 23.01
C VAL A 77 -9.33 4.40 22.28
N ALA A 78 -10.19 5.26 21.72
CA ALA A 78 -11.30 4.80 20.90
C ALA A 78 -10.78 4.03 19.68
N GLY A 79 -11.35 2.84 19.44
CA GLY A 79 -10.90 1.95 18.36
C GLY A 79 -9.64 1.15 18.68
N ALA A 80 -9.24 1.01 19.95
CA ALA A 80 -8.07 0.23 20.39
C ALA A 80 -7.95 -1.12 19.66
N ALA A 81 -6.72 -1.51 19.33
CA ALA A 81 -6.37 -2.68 18.50
C ALA A 81 -6.97 -2.68 17.09
N GLY A 82 -7.63 -1.59 16.66
CA GLY A 82 -7.95 -1.31 15.27
C GLY A 82 -6.80 -0.59 14.55
N SER A 83 -7.01 -0.20 13.31
CA SER A 83 -6.01 0.46 12.47
C SER A 83 -6.63 1.47 11.53
N VAL A 84 -5.86 2.48 11.12
CA VAL A 84 -6.14 3.20 9.87
C VAL A 84 -5.54 2.43 8.71
N LEU A 85 -6.31 2.26 7.66
CA LEU A 85 -5.87 1.67 6.39
C LEU A 85 -5.94 2.72 5.30
N LEU A 86 -4.82 2.93 4.60
CA LEU A 86 -4.77 3.63 3.33
C LEU A 86 -4.75 2.61 2.19
N LEU A 87 -5.72 2.71 1.29
CA LEU A 87 -5.78 1.91 0.07
C LEU A 87 -5.61 2.81 -1.15
N GLN A 88 -4.67 2.44 -2.03
CA GLN A 88 -4.45 3.15 -3.28
C GLN A 88 -4.15 2.19 -4.42
N LYS A 89 -4.71 2.48 -5.59
CA LYS A 89 -4.41 1.80 -6.84
C LYS A 89 -3.47 2.68 -7.66
N TRP A 90 -2.31 2.15 -8.00
CA TRP A 90 -1.26 2.84 -8.75
C TRP A 90 -1.03 2.13 -10.08
N GLN A 91 -1.28 2.80 -11.19
CA GLN A 91 -0.96 2.28 -12.52
C GLN A 91 0.52 2.52 -12.83
N HIS A 92 1.19 1.52 -13.41
CA HIS A 92 2.59 1.64 -13.82
C HIS A 92 2.71 2.00 -15.30
N LYS A 93 3.61 2.92 -15.62
CA LYS A 93 4.11 3.15 -16.97
C LYS A 93 5.25 2.15 -17.24
N ALA A 94 4.88 0.87 -17.32
CA ALA A 94 5.83 -0.24 -17.29
C ALA A 94 6.89 -0.15 -18.38
N ALA A 95 6.50 0.15 -19.62
CA ALA A 95 7.44 0.27 -20.74
C ALA A 95 8.48 1.40 -20.51
N GLU A 96 8.06 2.54 -19.96
CA GLU A 96 8.99 3.63 -19.61
C GLU A 96 9.94 3.23 -18.50
N TRP A 97 9.42 2.52 -17.47
CA TRP A 97 10.22 2.04 -16.34
C TRP A 97 11.23 0.96 -16.76
N GLU A 98 10.80 -0.02 -17.52
CA GLU A 98 11.63 -1.14 -18.01
C GLU A 98 12.72 -0.70 -18.98
N ALA A 99 12.50 0.38 -19.73
CA ALA A 99 13.51 0.98 -20.61
C ALA A 99 14.66 1.66 -19.86
N LEU A 100 14.51 1.94 -18.55
CA LEU A 100 15.58 2.55 -17.77
C LEU A 100 16.69 1.54 -17.45
N PRO A 101 17.97 1.96 -17.51
CA PRO A 101 19.06 1.20 -16.93
C PRO A 101 18.85 0.95 -15.43
N ILE A 102 19.38 -0.17 -14.92
CA ILE A 102 19.19 -0.59 -13.51
C ILE A 102 19.67 0.49 -12.53
N ASP A 103 20.83 1.10 -12.78
CA ASP A 103 21.39 2.16 -11.94
C ASP A 103 20.43 3.39 -11.84
N ARG A 104 19.72 3.70 -12.91
CA ARG A 104 18.69 4.76 -12.90
C ARG A 104 17.47 4.35 -12.08
N GLN A 105 17.02 3.12 -12.22
CA GLN A 105 15.92 2.59 -11.41
C GLN A 105 16.28 2.60 -9.91
N GLU A 106 17.50 2.17 -9.56
CA GLU A 106 18.01 2.18 -8.19
C GLU A 106 18.11 3.59 -7.60
N ARG A 107 18.57 4.57 -8.37
CA ARG A 107 18.60 5.96 -7.93
C ARG A 107 17.19 6.56 -7.75
N ILE A 108 16.22 6.20 -8.58
CA ILE A 108 14.82 6.62 -8.44
C ILE A 108 14.21 5.99 -7.19
N MET A 109 14.46 4.72 -6.96
CA MET A 109 13.98 4.01 -5.77
C MET A 109 14.73 4.47 -4.50
N GLY A 110 16.04 4.65 -4.56
CA GLY A 110 16.91 4.93 -3.43
C GLY A 110 17.55 3.69 -2.82
N ARG A 111 17.44 2.53 -3.50
CA ARG A 111 17.92 1.21 -3.06
C ARG A 111 18.47 0.40 -4.22
N THR A 112 19.33 -0.56 -3.93
CA THR A 112 19.72 -1.60 -4.89
C THR A 112 18.54 -2.50 -5.23
N LYS A 113 18.46 -2.94 -6.49
CA LYS A 113 17.33 -3.73 -7.00
C LYS A 113 17.34 -5.18 -6.54
N ILE A 114 18.54 -5.75 -6.39
CA ILE A 114 18.72 -7.17 -6.09
C ILE A 114 18.41 -7.48 -4.63
N ASP A 115 19.01 -6.75 -3.72
CA ASP A 115 19.06 -7.04 -2.28
C ASP A 115 18.46 -5.94 -1.40
N SER A 116 17.94 -4.88 -2.03
CA SER A 116 17.23 -3.77 -1.35
C SER A 116 18.08 -3.04 -0.29
N ILE A 117 19.39 -2.95 -0.52
CA ILE A 117 20.27 -2.14 0.33
C ILE A 117 20.05 -0.67 0.00
N GLU A 118 19.84 0.14 1.01
CA GLU A 118 19.67 1.58 0.85
C GLU A 118 20.97 2.24 0.36
N LEU A 119 20.84 3.14 -0.64
CA LEU A 119 21.98 3.84 -1.20
C LEU A 119 22.47 4.93 -0.23
N GLU A 120 23.76 4.92 0.12
CA GLU A 120 24.37 5.95 0.97
C GLU A 120 24.17 7.38 0.41
N ASN A 121 24.29 7.53 -0.91
CA ASN A 121 24.12 8.79 -1.64
C ASN A 121 22.81 8.79 -2.44
N LYS A 122 21.69 8.38 -1.82
CA LYS A 122 20.39 8.41 -2.48
C LYS A 122 20.00 9.84 -2.85
N PRO A 123 19.40 10.06 -4.03
CA PRO A 123 18.88 11.36 -4.40
C PRO A 123 17.78 11.83 -3.44
N VAL A 124 17.73 13.13 -3.17
CA VAL A 124 16.69 13.73 -2.30
C VAL A 124 15.27 13.52 -2.79
N ASN A 125 15.09 13.23 -4.09
CA ASN A 125 13.81 12.90 -4.71
C ASN A 125 13.61 11.40 -4.93
N SER A 126 14.45 10.53 -4.38
CA SER A 126 14.22 9.09 -4.44
C SER A 126 13.01 8.70 -3.61
N HIS A 127 12.36 7.59 -3.98
CA HIS A 127 11.18 7.11 -3.28
C HIS A 127 11.42 6.88 -1.78
N VAL A 128 12.54 6.25 -1.42
CA VAL A 128 12.94 6.03 -0.02
C VAL A 128 13.10 7.36 0.73
N ALA A 129 13.75 8.37 0.11
CA ALA A 129 13.90 9.68 0.74
C ALA A 129 12.55 10.43 0.91
N ARG A 130 11.56 10.16 0.06
CA ARG A 130 10.22 10.78 0.16
C ARG A 130 9.25 10.04 1.05
N THR A 131 9.57 8.80 1.44
CA THR A 131 8.73 7.96 2.30
C THR A 131 9.48 7.47 3.54
N ASP A 132 10.49 8.19 3.98
CA ASP A 132 11.34 7.82 5.12
C ASP A 132 10.52 7.64 6.40
N GLN A 133 10.49 6.42 6.90
CA GLN A 133 9.73 6.07 8.10
C GLN A 133 10.38 6.51 9.41
N ASP A 134 11.62 6.93 9.39
CA ASP A 134 12.26 7.55 10.58
C ASP A 134 11.85 9.03 10.69
N GLU A 135 11.56 9.69 9.54
CA GLU A 135 11.05 11.07 9.52
C GLU A 135 9.52 11.12 9.76
N PHE A 136 8.74 10.26 9.06
CA PHE A 136 7.27 10.35 9.05
C PHE A 136 6.58 9.44 10.08
N GLY A 137 7.31 8.49 10.64
CA GLY A 137 6.83 7.47 11.58
C GLY A 137 6.55 6.13 10.89
N LYS A 138 6.73 5.06 11.66
CA LYS A 138 6.59 3.67 11.18
C LYS A 138 5.14 3.36 10.79
N ILE A 139 5.00 2.71 9.66
CA ILE A 139 3.76 2.12 9.15
C ILE A 139 4.01 0.65 8.82
N PHE A 140 2.96 -0.14 8.67
CA PHE A 140 3.05 -1.49 8.10
C PHE A 140 2.37 -1.49 6.74
N ARG A 141 3.08 -1.91 5.68
CA ARG A 141 2.57 -1.89 4.32
C ARG A 141 2.67 -3.24 3.64
N ARG A 142 1.75 -3.48 2.74
CA ARG A 142 1.76 -4.59 1.80
C ARG A 142 1.32 -4.10 0.43
N ASN A 143 2.18 -4.26 -0.55
CA ASN A 143 1.83 -4.00 -1.93
C ASN A 143 1.49 -5.31 -2.65
N MET A 144 0.56 -5.22 -3.57
CA MET A 144 0.16 -6.38 -4.37
C MET A 144 -0.03 -5.94 -5.82
N PRO A 145 0.51 -6.68 -6.79
CA PRO A 145 0.22 -6.44 -8.20
C PRO A 145 -1.27 -6.59 -8.51
N TYR A 146 -1.72 -5.82 -9.48
CA TYR A 146 -3.03 -6.00 -10.09
C TYR A 146 -2.93 -5.78 -11.61
N GLY A 147 -3.94 -6.24 -12.35
CA GLY A 147 -4.14 -5.88 -13.75
C GLY A 147 -3.86 -7.01 -14.75
N THR A 148 -3.53 -6.60 -15.96
CA THR A 148 -3.23 -7.47 -17.09
C THR A 148 -1.79 -7.26 -17.55
N VAL A 149 -1.34 -7.96 -18.59
CA VAL A 149 0.01 -7.77 -19.17
C VAL A 149 0.21 -6.40 -19.83
N HIS A 150 -0.86 -5.70 -20.17
CA HIS A 150 -0.80 -4.37 -20.80
C HIS A 150 -1.13 -3.23 -19.85
N ASP A 151 -2.05 -3.47 -18.92
CA ASP A 151 -2.54 -2.48 -17.97
C ASP A 151 -2.43 -3.06 -16.56
N HIS A 152 -1.40 -2.65 -15.84
CA HIS A 152 -1.07 -3.19 -14.53
C HIS A 152 -0.42 -2.17 -13.61
N GLY A 153 -0.30 -2.55 -12.35
CA GLY A 153 0.30 -1.71 -11.34
C GLY A 153 0.24 -2.33 -9.96
N THR A 154 0.19 -1.48 -8.96
CA THR A 154 0.26 -1.88 -7.56
C THR A 154 -0.96 -1.40 -6.79
N MET A 155 -1.59 -2.32 -6.05
CA MET A 155 -2.47 -1.99 -4.93
C MET A 155 -1.60 -1.75 -3.71
N PHE A 156 -1.51 -0.50 -3.28
CA PHE A 156 -0.86 -0.13 -2.02
C PHE A 156 -1.86 -0.28 -0.88
N VAL A 157 -1.45 -1.02 0.15
CA VAL A 157 -2.19 -1.21 1.39
C VAL A 157 -1.28 -0.81 2.55
N GLY A 158 -1.58 0.29 3.22
CA GLY A 158 -0.78 0.80 4.33
C GLY A 158 -1.59 0.87 5.62
N PHE A 159 -1.12 0.20 6.68
CA PHE A 159 -1.70 0.23 8.02
C PHE A 159 -0.91 1.16 8.94
N SER A 160 -1.61 1.92 9.76
CA SER A 160 -0.96 2.79 10.73
C SER A 160 -1.82 3.00 11.98
N ALA A 161 -1.15 3.13 13.11
CA ALA A 161 -1.75 3.62 14.36
C ALA A 161 -2.07 5.13 14.32
N ASP A 162 -1.56 5.86 13.32
CA ASP A 162 -1.80 7.30 13.15
C ASP A 162 -1.92 7.66 11.67
N GLN A 163 -3.08 8.15 11.26
CA GLN A 163 -3.34 8.59 9.89
C GLN A 163 -2.35 9.66 9.40
N LYS A 164 -1.85 10.50 10.31
CA LYS A 164 -0.90 11.57 9.95
C LYS A 164 0.41 11.03 9.37
N ARG A 165 0.85 9.84 9.77
CA ARG A 165 2.05 9.21 9.21
C ARG A 165 1.86 8.94 7.72
N LEU A 166 0.70 8.39 7.34
CA LEU A 166 0.34 8.09 5.95
C LEU A 166 0.17 9.38 5.12
N SER A 167 -0.58 10.37 5.63
CA SER A 167 -0.83 11.61 4.89
C SER A 167 0.45 12.42 4.67
N ARG A 168 1.34 12.52 5.67
CA ARG A 168 2.63 13.23 5.52
C ARG A 168 3.55 12.57 4.49
N MET A 169 3.57 11.24 4.41
CA MET A 169 4.29 10.53 3.35
C MET A 169 3.73 10.88 1.96
N LEU A 170 2.40 10.90 1.80
CA LEU A 170 1.77 11.30 0.54
C LEU A 170 2.05 12.76 0.16
N GLU A 171 2.03 13.67 1.13
CA GLU A 171 2.39 15.08 0.95
C GLU A 171 3.85 15.23 0.53
N SER A 172 4.77 14.47 1.14
CA SER A 172 6.18 14.42 0.77
C SER A 172 6.37 13.89 -0.66
N MET A 173 5.74 12.75 -1.01
CA MET A 173 5.77 12.20 -2.36
C MET A 173 5.22 13.17 -3.41
N ALA A 174 4.20 13.94 -3.07
CA ALA A 174 3.63 14.97 -3.94
C ALA A 174 4.49 16.24 -4.05
N GLY A 175 5.55 16.37 -3.23
CA GLY A 175 6.41 17.55 -3.18
C GLY A 175 5.80 18.73 -2.43
N LEU A 176 4.74 18.56 -1.66
CA LEU A 176 4.05 19.66 -0.96
C LEU A 176 4.85 20.18 0.24
N VAL A 177 5.73 19.36 0.82
CA VAL A 177 6.52 19.71 2.00
C VAL A 177 7.79 20.47 1.61
N THR A 178 8.53 20.01 0.60
CA THR A 178 9.86 20.52 0.25
C THR A 178 9.96 21.07 -1.17
N GLY A 179 8.88 21.08 -1.94
CA GLY A 179 8.92 21.38 -3.38
C GLY A 179 9.53 20.29 -4.24
N THR A 180 10.00 19.18 -3.63
CA THR A 180 10.67 18.07 -4.31
C THR A 180 9.74 16.87 -4.40
N ARG A 181 9.27 16.58 -5.61
CA ARG A 181 8.39 15.45 -5.90
C ARG A 181 9.18 14.14 -5.97
N ASP A 182 8.59 13.06 -5.50
CA ASP A 182 9.11 11.70 -5.61
C ASP A 182 9.29 11.30 -7.08
N ALA A 183 10.51 10.90 -7.44
CA ALA A 183 10.88 10.55 -8.80
C ALA A 183 10.14 9.32 -9.32
N LEU A 184 9.75 8.37 -8.45
CA LEU A 184 8.97 7.20 -8.85
C LEU A 184 7.59 7.58 -9.41
N THR A 185 7.02 8.70 -8.95
CA THR A 185 5.71 9.19 -9.44
C THR A 185 5.72 9.70 -10.89
N HIS A 186 6.85 9.72 -11.57
CA HIS A 186 6.92 9.91 -13.02
C HIS A 186 6.55 8.61 -13.78
N PHE A 187 6.76 7.46 -13.15
CA PHE A 187 6.55 6.12 -13.70
C PHE A 187 5.33 5.40 -13.12
N THR A 188 4.70 6.00 -12.13
CA THR A 188 3.48 5.47 -11.50
C THR A 188 2.45 6.59 -11.37
N GLN A 189 1.18 6.25 -11.60
CA GLN A 189 0.06 7.18 -11.52
C GLN A 189 -0.98 6.68 -10.51
N PRO A 190 -1.30 7.43 -9.45
CA PRO A 190 -2.38 7.05 -8.54
C PRO A 190 -3.74 7.20 -9.24
N LEU A 191 -4.51 6.12 -9.26
CA LEU A 191 -5.86 6.07 -9.82
C LEU A 191 -6.90 6.26 -8.73
N THR A 192 -6.64 5.72 -7.52
CA THR A 192 -7.55 5.80 -6.38
C THR A 192 -6.81 6.24 -5.12
N GLY A 193 -7.57 6.61 -4.09
CA GLY A 193 -7.05 6.91 -2.76
C GLY A 193 -8.19 6.97 -1.74
N SER A 194 -8.16 6.08 -0.75
CA SER A 194 -9.21 5.93 0.25
C SER A 194 -8.63 5.60 1.62
N TYR A 195 -9.22 6.13 2.67
CA TYR A 195 -8.91 5.77 4.05
C TYR A 195 -10.06 4.98 4.67
N TYR A 196 -9.73 3.91 5.37
CA TYR A 196 -10.70 3.11 6.11
C TYR A 196 -10.25 2.92 7.56
N PHE A 197 -11.22 2.80 8.44
CA PHE A 197 -10.99 2.26 9.78
C PHE A 197 -11.13 0.74 9.75
N VAL A 198 -10.10 0.04 10.21
CA VAL A 198 -10.12 -1.41 10.36
C VAL A 198 -10.42 -1.71 11.84
N PRO A 199 -11.60 -2.27 12.17
CA PRO A 199 -11.93 -2.60 13.54
C PRO A 199 -11.09 -3.77 14.07
N SER A 200 -10.90 -3.84 15.38
CA SER A 200 -10.27 -4.99 15.99
C SER A 200 -11.13 -6.25 15.85
N VAL A 201 -10.50 -7.42 15.88
CA VAL A 201 -11.21 -8.71 15.85
C VAL A 201 -12.23 -8.82 17.00
N GLU A 202 -11.89 -8.28 18.17
CA GLU A 202 -12.80 -8.26 19.32
C GLU A 202 -14.03 -7.39 19.05
N SER A 203 -13.84 -6.19 18.45
CA SER A 203 -14.95 -5.32 18.08
C SER A 203 -15.87 -5.99 17.06
N LEU A 204 -15.33 -6.67 16.05
CA LEU A 204 -16.12 -7.42 15.06
C LEU A 204 -16.92 -8.57 15.69
N ARG A 205 -16.36 -9.26 16.69
CA ARG A 205 -17.06 -10.34 17.40
C ARG A 205 -18.25 -9.85 18.23
N ARG A 206 -18.21 -8.60 18.69
CA ARG A 206 -19.30 -8.00 19.46
C ARG A 206 -20.49 -7.54 18.61
N LEU A 207 -20.31 -7.46 17.28
CA LEU A 207 -21.39 -7.13 16.33
C LEU A 207 -22.26 -8.33 15.94
N ARG A 208 -21.92 -9.53 16.43
CA ARG A 208 -22.70 -10.76 16.25
C ARG A 208 -23.64 -10.95 17.46
#